data_c1e04b4fafd0b7d2faefc506ace679d7
#
_entry.id   c1e04b4fafd0b7d2faefc506ace679d7
#
_cell.length_a   1.000
_cell.length_b   1.000
_cell.length_c   1.000
_cell.angle_alpha   90.00
_cell.angle_beta   90.00
_cell.angle_gamma   90.00
#
_symmetry.space_group_name_H-M   'P 1'
#
loop_
_entity.id
_entity.type
_entity.pdbx_description
1 polymer ?
#
loop_
_entity_poly.entity_id
_entity_poly.type
_entity_poly.pdbx_seq_one_letter_code
_entity_poly.pdbx_strand_id
1 'polypeptide(L)'
;AVLKKGDILILSGSLPGSVPTDIYKTLMEEVQGKEIPVIVDAIGDALLKTLPLHPFLIKPNHQELSELFCVELTTREQVVPYAKKLQEQGARNVLVSLGGAGAVLLDQNGMVHESDVPRGKLINAVGAGDSMVAGFLTGYLEKQGMEHAFCMGVAAGSASAFSEGLADRETVEQLYRQIRKA
;
A
#
# COMPACT_ATOMS: atom_id res chain seq x y z
N ALA A 1 -25.01 0.06 -6.71
CA ALA A 1 -23.80 -0.63 -6.26
C ALA A 1 -24.17 -1.71 -5.26
N VAL A 2 -23.60 -2.90 -5.42
CA VAL A 2 -23.89 -4.09 -4.59
C VAL A 2 -23.06 -4.08 -3.29
N LEU A 3 -22.10 -3.14 -3.15
CA LEU A 3 -21.21 -3.04 -2.00
C LEU A 3 -21.95 -2.67 -0.71
N LYS A 4 -21.62 -3.36 0.38
CA LYS A 4 -22.24 -3.23 1.71
C LYS A 4 -21.18 -3.16 2.82
N LYS A 5 -21.58 -2.76 4.02
CA LYS A 5 -20.72 -2.79 5.21
C LYS A 5 -20.05 -4.17 5.38
N GLY A 6 -18.75 -4.15 5.59
CA GLY A 6 -17.89 -5.33 5.69
C GLY A 6 -17.16 -5.69 4.40
N ASP A 7 -17.56 -5.11 3.26
CA ASP A 7 -16.78 -5.20 2.02
C ASP A 7 -15.58 -4.22 2.08
N ILE A 8 -14.59 -4.47 1.23
CA ILE A 8 -13.44 -3.59 1.00
C ILE A 8 -13.39 -3.25 -0.48
N LEU A 9 -13.24 -1.97 -0.81
CA LEU A 9 -13.06 -1.52 -2.18
C LEU A 9 -11.58 -1.27 -2.45
N ILE A 10 -11.03 -1.90 -3.48
CA ILE A 10 -9.66 -1.67 -3.94
C ILE A 10 -9.72 -0.99 -5.30
N LEU A 11 -9.09 0.18 -5.40
CA LEU A 11 -8.92 0.96 -6.62
C LEU A 11 -7.43 0.93 -6.96
N SER A 12 -7.04 0.12 -7.95
CA SER A 12 -5.64 -0.10 -8.30
C SER A 12 -5.42 0.01 -9.81
N GLY A 13 -4.24 0.46 -10.17
CA GLY A 13 -3.74 0.51 -11.54
C GLY A 13 -3.71 1.91 -12.16
N SER A 14 -3.01 1.98 -13.29
CA SER A 14 -2.95 3.18 -14.12
C SER A 14 -4.22 3.34 -14.95
N LEU A 15 -4.68 4.58 -15.08
CA LEU A 15 -5.85 4.90 -15.88
C LEU A 15 -5.49 5.05 -17.36
N PRO A 16 -6.17 4.33 -18.29
CA PRO A 16 -6.05 4.60 -19.70
C PRO A 16 -6.44 6.05 -20.02
N GLY A 17 -5.80 6.66 -21.02
CA GLY A 17 -6.04 8.07 -21.38
C GLY A 17 -7.50 8.41 -21.77
N SER A 18 -8.32 7.39 -22.07
CA SER A 18 -9.76 7.55 -22.33
C SER A 18 -10.64 7.57 -21.08
N VAL A 19 -10.07 7.27 -19.91
CA VAL A 19 -10.78 7.26 -18.62
C VAL A 19 -10.50 8.57 -17.89
N PRO A 20 -11.53 9.26 -17.36
CA PRO A 20 -11.34 10.47 -16.58
C PRO A 20 -10.43 10.24 -15.36
N THR A 21 -9.52 11.16 -15.07
CA THR A 21 -8.57 11.06 -13.95
C THR A 21 -9.24 11.14 -12.57
N ASP A 22 -10.52 11.48 -12.51
CA ASP A 22 -11.35 11.55 -11.29
C ASP A 22 -12.21 10.30 -11.07
N ILE A 23 -12.08 9.27 -11.90
CA ILE A 23 -12.89 8.04 -11.78
C ILE A 23 -12.77 7.41 -10.38
N TYR A 24 -11.56 7.35 -9.80
CA TYR A 24 -11.36 6.79 -8.47
C TYR A 24 -12.04 7.63 -7.39
N LYS A 25 -11.99 8.96 -7.51
CA LYS A 25 -12.76 9.88 -6.65
C LYS A 25 -14.25 9.60 -6.77
N THR A 26 -14.79 9.53 -7.97
CA THR A 26 -16.21 9.25 -8.23
C THR A 26 -16.65 7.92 -7.60
N LEU A 27 -15.84 6.87 -7.76
CA LEU A 27 -16.13 5.56 -7.16
C LEU A 27 -16.11 5.60 -5.63
N MET A 28 -15.22 6.40 -5.04
CA MET A 28 -15.19 6.61 -3.59
C MET A 28 -16.43 7.37 -3.09
N GLU A 29 -16.87 8.39 -3.82
CA GLU A 29 -18.08 9.15 -3.51
C GLU A 29 -19.33 8.25 -3.48
N GLU A 30 -19.43 7.27 -4.39
CA GLU A 30 -20.53 6.30 -4.45
C GLU A 30 -20.62 5.36 -3.23
N VAL A 31 -19.51 5.18 -2.52
CA VAL A 31 -19.46 4.32 -1.32
C VAL A 31 -19.39 5.12 -0.01
N GLN A 32 -19.40 6.45 -0.06
CA GLN A 32 -19.44 7.28 1.14
C GLN A 32 -20.63 6.93 2.04
N GLY A 33 -20.40 6.91 3.34
CA GLY A 33 -21.43 6.58 4.34
C GLY A 33 -21.75 5.07 4.48
N LYS A 34 -21.17 4.20 3.65
CA LYS A 34 -21.38 2.74 3.72
C LYS A 34 -20.43 2.01 4.68
N GLU A 35 -19.53 2.74 5.35
CA GLU A 35 -18.49 2.15 6.23
C GLU A 35 -17.62 1.10 5.51
N ILE A 36 -17.28 1.36 4.24
CA ILE A 36 -16.45 0.51 3.39
C ILE A 36 -15.03 1.10 3.38
N PRO A 37 -14.01 0.39 3.87
CA PRO A 37 -12.63 0.79 3.69
C PRO A 37 -12.27 0.82 2.21
N VAL A 38 -11.68 1.94 1.75
CA VAL A 38 -11.21 2.08 0.36
C VAL A 38 -9.69 2.12 0.36
N ILE A 39 -9.10 1.25 -0.44
CA ILE A 39 -7.66 1.22 -0.72
C ILE A 39 -7.44 1.85 -2.10
N VAL A 40 -6.45 2.75 -2.19
CA VAL A 40 -6.08 3.39 -3.45
C VAL A 40 -4.61 3.11 -3.74
N ASP A 41 -4.36 2.34 -4.78
CA ASP A 41 -3.04 2.08 -5.34
C ASP A 41 -2.95 2.72 -6.73
N ALA A 42 -2.75 4.02 -6.74
CA ALA A 42 -2.73 4.88 -7.92
C ALA A 42 -1.64 5.95 -7.78
N ILE A 43 -1.33 6.63 -8.88
CA ILE A 43 -0.29 7.65 -8.96
C ILE A 43 -0.85 9.02 -9.39
N GLY A 44 -0.09 10.06 -9.09
CA GLY A 44 -0.35 11.42 -9.57
C GLY A 44 -1.74 11.94 -9.19
N ASP A 45 -2.38 12.59 -10.16
CA ASP A 45 -3.71 13.21 -9.98
C ASP A 45 -4.80 12.24 -9.54
N ALA A 46 -4.75 10.99 -10.03
CA ALA A 46 -5.74 9.98 -9.68
C ALA A 46 -5.70 9.65 -8.18
N LEU A 47 -4.51 9.61 -7.58
CA LEU A 47 -4.33 9.48 -6.14
C LEU A 47 -4.75 10.74 -5.40
N LEU A 48 -4.20 11.90 -5.78
CA LEU A 48 -4.42 13.17 -5.05
C LEU A 48 -5.89 13.54 -4.93
N LYS A 49 -6.69 13.31 -5.97
CA LYS A 49 -8.13 13.58 -5.97
C LYS A 49 -8.92 12.71 -5.00
N THR A 50 -8.36 11.57 -4.55
CA THR A 50 -9.02 10.68 -3.59
C THR A 50 -8.76 11.06 -2.13
N LEU A 51 -7.66 11.78 -1.84
CA LEU A 51 -7.24 12.07 -0.47
C LEU A 51 -8.31 12.79 0.38
N PRO A 52 -9.05 13.81 -0.14
CA PRO A 52 -10.11 14.46 0.62
C PRO A 52 -11.27 13.54 1.04
N LEU A 53 -11.36 12.34 0.45
CA LEU A 53 -12.36 11.31 0.76
C LEU A 53 -11.86 10.27 1.76
N HIS A 54 -10.71 10.51 2.35
CA HIS A 54 -10.11 9.72 3.43
C HIS A 54 -9.94 8.23 3.11
N PRO A 55 -9.19 7.86 2.05
CA PRO A 55 -8.90 6.46 1.75
C PRO A 55 -8.27 5.77 2.98
N PHE A 56 -8.70 4.53 3.23
CA PHE A 56 -8.20 3.74 4.37
C PHE A 56 -6.71 3.45 4.24
N LEU A 57 -6.25 3.12 3.03
CA LEU A 57 -4.85 2.86 2.71
C LEU A 57 -4.52 3.43 1.34
N ILE A 58 -3.38 4.07 1.23
CA ILE A 58 -2.72 4.38 -0.04
C ILE A 58 -1.34 3.71 -0.06
N LYS A 59 -0.86 3.31 -1.28
CA LYS A 59 0.43 2.63 -1.41
C LYS A 59 1.30 3.22 -2.52
N PRO A 60 1.87 4.40 -2.38
CA PRO A 60 2.91 4.86 -3.31
C PRO A 60 4.22 4.07 -3.09
N ASN A 61 5.02 3.92 -4.15
CA ASN A 61 6.43 3.60 -3.97
C ASN A 61 7.25 4.89 -3.80
N HIS A 62 8.54 4.76 -3.42
CA HIS A 62 9.39 5.91 -3.16
C HIS A 62 9.63 6.79 -4.41
N GLN A 63 9.60 6.21 -5.62
CA GLN A 63 9.76 6.96 -6.88
C GLN A 63 8.50 7.78 -7.17
N GLU A 64 7.32 7.19 -7.06
CA GLU A 64 6.02 7.88 -7.19
C GLU A 64 5.89 9.01 -6.16
N LEU A 65 6.34 8.77 -4.92
CA LEU A 65 6.36 9.79 -3.88
C LEU A 65 7.37 10.91 -4.21
N SER A 66 8.52 10.57 -4.76
CA SER A 66 9.54 11.53 -5.22
C SER A 66 9.00 12.42 -6.32
N GLU A 67 8.34 11.83 -7.33
CA GLU A 67 7.71 12.56 -8.44
C GLU A 67 6.60 13.50 -7.92
N LEU A 68 5.75 13.00 -7.03
CA LEU A 68 4.62 13.75 -6.48
C LEU A 68 5.05 15.03 -5.75
N PHE A 69 6.19 14.98 -5.06
CA PHE A 69 6.72 16.11 -4.29
C PHE A 69 7.91 16.81 -4.93
N CYS A 70 8.33 16.41 -6.15
CA CYS A 70 9.49 16.95 -6.87
C CYS A 70 10.77 16.92 -6.03
N VAL A 71 11.04 15.80 -5.37
CA VAL A 71 12.20 15.57 -4.48
C VAL A 71 12.83 14.21 -4.79
N GLU A 72 14.03 13.96 -4.30
CA GLU A 72 14.67 12.64 -4.35
C GLU A 72 14.55 11.94 -2.99
N LEU A 73 13.91 10.76 -2.97
CA LEU A 73 13.67 9.96 -1.78
C LEU A 73 14.22 8.55 -2.00
N THR A 74 15.20 8.15 -1.21
CA THR A 74 15.91 6.88 -1.36
C THR A 74 15.96 6.07 -0.06
N THR A 75 15.67 6.70 1.08
CA THR A 75 15.71 6.03 2.40
C THR A 75 14.37 6.09 3.11
N ARG A 76 14.19 5.20 4.09
CA ARG A 76 12.96 5.13 4.90
C ARG A 76 12.73 6.42 5.68
N GLU A 77 13.77 6.98 6.28
CA GLU A 77 13.69 8.22 7.05
C GLU A 77 13.25 9.40 6.16
N GLN A 78 13.70 9.44 4.89
CA GLN A 78 13.34 10.50 3.97
C GLN A 78 11.86 10.45 3.54
N VAL A 79 11.25 9.25 3.45
CA VAL A 79 9.85 9.13 3.01
C VAL A 79 8.83 9.49 4.09
N VAL A 80 9.17 9.33 5.37
CA VAL A 80 8.25 9.56 6.50
C VAL A 80 7.63 10.97 6.50
N PRO A 81 8.37 12.08 6.32
CA PRO A 81 7.77 13.42 6.27
C PRO A 81 6.77 13.60 5.12
N TYR A 82 6.97 12.94 3.99
CA TYR A 82 6.08 13.03 2.84
C TYR A 82 4.86 12.12 2.99
N ALA A 83 5.01 10.96 3.62
CA ALA A 83 3.88 10.13 4.05
C ALA A 83 2.95 10.92 5.00
N LYS A 84 3.52 11.69 5.94
CA LYS A 84 2.75 12.59 6.82
C LYS A 84 1.97 13.65 6.05
N LYS A 85 2.58 14.27 5.03
CA LYS A 85 1.87 15.24 4.17
C LYS A 85 0.68 14.62 3.44
N LEU A 86 0.78 13.37 2.99
CA LEU A 86 -0.35 12.66 2.38
C LEU A 86 -1.43 12.31 3.42
N GLN A 87 -1.02 12.00 4.64
CA GLN A 87 -1.94 11.79 5.75
C GLN A 87 -2.66 13.09 6.14
N GLU A 88 -1.96 14.21 6.21
CA GLU A 88 -2.55 15.54 6.43
C GLU A 88 -3.54 15.95 5.33
N GLN A 89 -3.36 15.47 4.09
CA GLN A 89 -4.28 15.66 2.99
C GLN A 89 -5.49 14.71 3.02
N GLY A 90 -5.49 13.71 3.90
CA GLY A 90 -6.65 12.87 4.15
C GLY A 90 -6.42 11.36 4.15
N ALA A 91 -5.30 10.84 3.67
CA ALA A 91 -5.04 9.41 3.74
C ALA A 91 -5.00 8.94 5.20
N ARG A 92 -5.66 7.82 5.53
CA ARG A 92 -5.62 7.30 6.90
C ARG A 92 -4.35 6.52 7.20
N ASN A 93 -3.93 5.67 6.28
CA ASN A 93 -2.70 4.90 6.36
C ASN A 93 -1.91 5.08 5.06
N VAL A 94 -0.59 5.26 5.16
CA VAL A 94 0.30 5.44 4.02
C VAL A 94 1.38 4.38 4.05
N LEU A 95 1.34 3.44 3.11
CA LEU A 95 2.31 2.37 2.94
C LEU A 95 3.26 2.73 1.79
N VAL A 96 4.52 2.99 2.09
CA VAL A 96 5.53 3.34 1.09
C VAL A 96 6.47 2.17 0.88
N SER A 97 6.55 1.65 -0.36
CA SER A 97 7.52 0.63 -0.73
C SER A 97 8.80 1.27 -1.29
N LEU A 98 9.96 0.77 -0.87
CA LEU A 98 11.28 1.28 -1.28
C LEU A 98 12.11 0.22 -2.02
N GLY A 99 11.49 -0.77 -2.62
CA GLY A 99 12.19 -1.86 -3.29
C GLY A 99 13.17 -2.55 -2.35
N GLY A 100 14.45 -2.63 -2.73
CA GLY A 100 15.50 -3.27 -1.93
C GLY A 100 15.78 -2.60 -0.56
N ALA A 101 15.29 -1.38 -0.31
CA ALA A 101 15.41 -0.68 0.97
C ALA A 101 14.23 -0.96 1.93
N GLY A 102 13.32 -1.88 1.56
CA GLY A 102 12.21 -2.29 2.41
C GLY A 102 10.95 -1.47 2.25
N ALA A 103 10.25 -1.21 3.34
CA ALA A 103 9.00 -0.46 3.34
C ALA A 103 8.78 0.31 4.64
N VAL A 104 7.90 1.31 4.57
CA VAL A 104 7.44 2.11 5.71
C VAL A 104 5.92 2.15 5.68
N LEU A 105 5.27 1.95 6.82
CA LEU A 105 3.86 2.27 7.03
C LEU A 105 3.74 3.39 8.05
N LEU A 106 3.11 4.49 7.67
CA LEU A 106 2.57 5.47 8.61
C LEU A 106 1.11 5.13 8.85
N ASP A 107 0.76 4.68 10.05
CA ASP A 107 -0.61 4.28 10.37
C ASP A 107 -1.48 5.49 10.79
N GLN A 108 -2.78 5.25 10.85
CA GLN A 108 -3.79 6.28 11.19
C GLN A 108 -3.62 6.89 12.58
N ASN A 109 -2.81 6.29 13.46
CA ASN A 109 -2.50 6.78 14.80
C ASN A 109 -1.20 7.61 14.81
N GLY A 110 -0.55 7.76 13.64
CA GLY A 110 0.72 8.46 13.49
C GLY A 110 1.94 7.61 13.86
N MET A 111 1.76 6.30 14.09
CA MET A 111 2.88 5.39 14.36
C MET A 111 3.57 5.01 13.06
N VAL A 112 4.88 5.03 13.07
CA VAL A 112 5.73 4.61 11.95
C VAL A 112 6.18 3.17 12.19
N HIS A 113 5.88 2.29 11.22
CA HIS A 113 6.36 0.91 11.17
C HIS A 113 7.35 0.80 10.02
N GLU A 114 8.47 0.16 10.25
CA GLU A 114 9.54 -0.02 9.26
C GLU A 114 9.91 -1.49 9.15
N SER A 115 10.31 -1.90 7.95
CA SER A 115 10.79 -3.25 7.70
C SER A 115 11.87 -3.24 6.62
N ASP A 116 12.93 -4.00 6.85
CA ASP A 116 13.85 -4.41 5.80
C ASP A 116 13.19 -5.42 4.85
N VAL A 117 13.78 -5.60 3.67
CA VAL A 117 13.41 -6.70 2.78
C VAL A 117 13.92 -8.01 3.40
N PRO A 118 13.08 -9.05 3.51
CA PRO A 118 13.53 -10.36 3.94
C PRO A 118 14.53 -10.94 2.93
N ARG A 119 15.33 -11.91 3.37
CA ARG A 119 16.35 -12.52 2.51
C ARG A 119 15.72 -13.31 1.37
N GLY A 120 16.14 -13.00 0.14
CA GLY A 120 15.68 -13.63 -1.08
C GLY A 120 16.41 -13.09 -2.31
N LYS A 121 16.19 -13.71 -3.45
CA LYS A 121 16.75 -13.26 -4.73
C LYS A 121 15.63 -12.65 -5.56
N LEU A 122 15.80 -11.40 -5.97
CA LEU A 122 14.89 -10.75 -6.88
C LEU A 122 14.84 -11.50 -8.23
N ILE A 123 13.65 -11.92 -8.62
CA ILE A 123 13.38 -12.59 -9.90
C ILE A 123 12.51 -11.68 -10.78
N ASN A 124 11.36 -11.21 -10.25
CA ASN A 124 10.44 -10.36 -10.99
C ASN A 124 9.68 -9.42 -10.04
N ALA A 125 9.83 -8.11 -10.22
CA ALA A 125 9.14 -7.12 -9.39
C ALA A 125 7.68 -6.83 -9.81
N VAL A 126 7.23 -7.36 -10.96
CA VAL A 126 5.86 -7.12 -11.46
C VAL A 126 4.84 -7.78 -10.53
N GLY A 127 3.84 -7.02 -10.11
CA GLY A 127 2.80 -7.49 -9.19
C GLY A 127 3.22 -7.53 -7.71
N ALA A 128 4.48 -7.21 -7.37
CA ALA A 128 4.92 -7.15 -5.97
C ALA A 128 4.15 -6.09 -5.16
N GLY A 129 3.82 -4.94 -5.78
CA GLY A 129 2.99 -3.90 -5.16
C GLY A 129 1.58 -4.38 -4.86
N ASP A 130 0.92 -5.01 -5.83
CA ASP A 130 -0.43 -5.58 -5.65
C ASP A 130 -0.42 -6.68 -4.57
N SER A 131 0.60 -7.53 -4.58
CA SER A 131 0.79 -8.57 -3.56
C SER A 131 1.01 -7.96 -2.17
N MET A 132 1.71 -6.82 -2.07
CA MET A 132 1.89 -6.10 -0.81
C MET A 132 0.55 -5.59 -0.27
N VAL A 133 -0.31 -5.03 -1.13
CA VAL A 133 -1.68 -4.61 -0.74
C VAL A 133 -2.49 -5.83 -0.28
N ALA A 134 -2.47 -6.93 -1.04
CA ALA A 134 -3.20 -8.15 -0.70
C ALA A 134 -2.74 -8.75 0.64
N GLY A 135 -1.43 -8.83 0.87
CA GLY A 135 -0.84 -9.30 2.13
C GLY A 135 -1.21 -8.39 3.30
N PHE A 136 -1.12 -7.06 3.12
CA PHE A 136 -1.55 -6.10 4.13
C PHE A 136 -3.02 -6.30 4.52
N LEU A 137 -3.91 -6.43 3.53
CA LEU A 137 -5.33 -6.65 3.79
C LEU A 137 -5.61 -7.97 4.48
N THR A 138 -4.89 -9.04 4.10
CA THR A 138 -4.99 -10.34 4.77
C THR A 138 -4.65 -10.19 6.26
N GLY A 139 -3.50 -9.61 6.58
CA GLY A 139 -3.09 -9.38 7.97
C GLY A 139 -4.02 -8.43 8.73
N TYR A 140 -4.56 -7.41 8.06
CA TYR A 140 -5.54 -6.50 8.65
C TYR A 140 -6.84 -7.22 9.04
N LEU A 141 -7.34 -8.11 8.18
CA LEU A 141 -8.55 -8.89 8.43
C LEU A 141 -8.36 -9.92 9.55
N GLU A 142 -7.13 -10.37 9.80
CA GLU A 142 -6.78 -11.23 10.95
C GLU A 142 -6.85 -10.50 12.31
N LYS A 143 -6.99 -9.15 12.30
CA LYS A 143 -7.19 -8.29 13.49
C LYS A 143 -6.06 -8.34 14.52
N GLN A 144 -4.84 -8.63 14.09
CA GLN A 144 -3.65 -8.68 14.96
C GLN A 144 -2.89 -7.33 15.05
N GLY A 145 -3.48 -6.25 14.51
CA GLY A 145 -2.92 -4.90 14.54
C GLY A 145 -2.21 -4.48 13.26
N MET A 146 -1.84 -3.19 13.17
CA MET A 146 -1.25 -2.59 11.97
C MET A 146 0.16 -3.11 11.67
N GLU A 147 0.95 -3.38 12.71
CA GLU A 147 2.29 -3.99 12.54
C GLU A 147 2.21 -5.37 11.89
N HIS A 148 1.24 -6.20 12.33
CA HIS A 148 1.02 -7.51 11.70
C HIS A 148 0.60 -7.37 10.23
N ALA A 149 -0.36 -6.50 9.94
CA ALA A 149 -0.82 -6.21 8.58
C ALA A 149 0.34 -5.73 7.68
N PHE A 150 1.16 -4.83 8.20
CA PHE A 150 2.34 -4.31 7.50
C PHE A 150 3.36 -5.42 7.19
N CYS A 151 3.73 -6.24 8.19
CA CYS A 151 4.66 -7.34 7.99
C CYS A 151 4.13 -8.38 6.98
N MET A 152 2.84 -8.68 7.00
CA MET A 152 2.19 -9.55 6.00
C MET A 152 2.26 -8.94 4.60
N GLY A 153 2.06 -7.62 4.48
CA GLY A 153 2.21 -6.90 3.22
C GLY A 153 3.63 -6.99 2.68
N VAL A 154 4.64 -6.70 3.51
CA VAL A 154 6.06 -6.79 3.11
C VAL A 154 6.43 -8.22 2.72
N ALA A 155 5.97 -9.23 3.46
CA ALA A 155 6.21 -10.63 3.15
C ALA A 155 5.61 -11.03 1.80
N ALA A 156 4.35 -10.66 1.54
CA ALA A 156 3.67 -11.01 0.29
C ALA A 156 4.28 -10.31 -0.93
N GLY A 157 4.60 -9.01 -0.83
CA GLY A 157 5.28 -8.27 -1.88
C GLY A 157 6.66 -8.86 -2.19
N SER A 158 7.45 -9.18 -1.14
CA SER A 158 8.76 -9.80 -1.29
C SER A 158 8.68 -11.21 -1.88
N ALA A 159 7.72 -12.02 -1.44
CA ALA A 159 7.51 -13.37 -1.96
C ALA A 159 7.20 -13.36 -3.45
N SER A 160 6.34 -12.44 -3.92
CA SER A 160 6.07 -12.26 -5.35
C SER A 160 7.32 -11.77 -6.10
N ALA A 161 8.08 -10.83 -5.54
CA ALA A 161 9.32 -10.35 -6.15
C ALA A 161 10.41 -11.44 -6.27
N PHE A 162 10.37 -12.47 -5.44
CA PHE A 162 11.29 -13.62 -5.44
C PHE A 162 10.78 -14.83 -6.22
N SER A 163 9.65 -14.71 -6.89
CA SER A 163 8.99 -15.75 -7.69
C SER A 163 8.88 -15.35 -9.15
N GLU A 164 8.73 -16.32 -10.06
CA GLU A 164 8.47 -16.06 -11.48
C GLU A 164 7.05 -15.49 -11.71
N GLY A 165 6.11 -15.84 -10.82
CA GLY A 165 4.73 -15.36 -10.79
C GLY A 165 4.36 -14.82 -9.41
N LEU A 166 3.05 -14.82 -9.11
CA LEU A 166 2.58 -14.46 -7.77
C LEU A 166 2.99 -15.54 -6.77
N ALA A 167 3.35 -15.10 -5.56
CA ALA A 167 3.78 -16.00 -4.50
C ALA A 167 2.65 -16.91 -3.99
N ASP A 168 3.03 -18.10 -3.57
CA ASP A 168 2.16 -18.99 -2.80
C ASP A 168 2.15 -18.61 -1.30
N ARG A 169 1.18 -19.17 -0.59
CA ARG A 169 0.98 -18.93 0.83
C ARG A 169 2.18 -19.37 1.68
N GLU A 170 2.77 -20.50 1.35
CA GLU A 170 3.90 -21.08 2.13
C GLU A 170 5.11 -20.14 2.10
N THR A 171 5.45 -19.62 0.92
CA THR A 171 6.52 -18.64 0.73
C THR A 171 6.25 -17.35 1.52
N VAL A 172 5.01 -16.83 1.46
CA VAL A 172 4.63 -15.64 2.23
C VAL A 172 4.80 -15.87 3.74
N GLU A 173 4.30 -16.99 4.28
CA GLU A 173 4.42 -17.32 5.70
C GLU A 173 5.89 -17.50 6.14
N GLN A 174 6.72 -18.07 5.27
CA GLN A 174 8.15 -18.23 5.54
C GLN A 174 8.86 -16.87 5.65
N LEU A 175 8.59 -15.95 4.71
CA LEU A 175 9.19 -14.61 4.73
C LEU A 175 8.63 -13.75 5.87
N TYR A 176 7.34 -13.87 6.19
CA TYR A 176 6.75 -13.22 7.36
C TYR A 176 7.48 -13.60 8.66
N ARG A 177 7.81 -14.90 8.85
CA ARG A 177 8.56 -15.35 10.02
C ARG A 177 10.00 -14.78 10.06
N GLN A 178 10.62 -14.50 8.91
CA GLN A 178 11.92 -13.82 8.87
C GLN A 178 11.80 -12.37 9.33
N ILE A 179 10.79 -11.62 8.83
CA ILE A 179 10.54 -10.23 9.19
C ILE A 179 10.27 -10.07 10.69
N ARG A 180 9.48 -10.98 11.29
CA ARG A 180 9.13 -10.93 12.72
C ARG A 180 10.27 -11.31 13.67
N LYS A 181 11.36 -11.85 13.17
CA LYS A 181 12.54 -12.23 13.97
C LYS A 181 13.68 -11.22 13.89
N ALA A 182 13.60 -10.29 12.94
CA ALA A 182 14.59 -9.25 12.74
C ALA A 182 14.34 -8.08 13.69
#